data_c0702ee9dd8da38ddcb614b36667a269
#
_entry.id   c0702ee9dd8da38ddcb614b36667a269
#
_cell.length_a   1.000
_cell.length_b   1.000
_cell.length_c   1.000
_cell.angle_alpha   90.00
_cell.angle_beta   90.00
_cell.angle_gamma   90.00
#
_symmetry.space_group_name_H-M   'P 1'
#
loop_
_entity.id
_entity.type
_entity.pdbx_description
1 polymer ?
#
loop_
_entity_poly.entity_id
_entity_poly.type
_entity_poly.pdbx_seq_one_letter_code
_entity_poly.pdbx_strand_id
1 'polypeptide(L)'
;LFKDIYESVVPEFVAVYGRRRIGKTFLIKEYFESNFAFYITGMLDGSKQEQLRNFNKALNEYSDAFYPLANNWLDAFDQLKHLLESSKQQKLIVFIDELPWLDTPKSNFLRSLDYFWNSWGSTCNRLKLIVCGSATTWMLNKLIGDKGGLHNRINRQIFLQPFTLGETETFLKSKNIIWNRHQILECYMVFGG
;
A
#
# COMPACT_ATOMS: atom_id res chain seq x y z
N LEU A 1 11.35 11.56 1.86
CA LEU A 1 10.95 10.21 2.27
C LEU A 1 10.49 9.36 1.09
N PHE A 2 9.36 9.68 0.39
CA PHE A 2 8.96 8.91 -0.81
C PHE A 2 9.96 9.07 -1.96
N LYS A 3 10.59 10.23 -2.10
CA LYS A 3 11.68 10.45 -3.04
C LYS A 3 12.83 9.48 -2.78
N ASP A 4 13.27 9.33 -1.54
CA ASP A 4 14.36 8.41 -1.18
C ASP A 4 13.99 6.94 -1.46
N ILE A 5 12.70 6.58 -1.26
CA ILE A 5 12.18 5.25 -1.60
C ILE A 5 12.20 5.03 -3.12
N TYR A 6 11.75 6.01 -3.89
CA TYR A 6 11.71 5.91 -5.35
C TYR A 6 13.12 5.86 -5.97
N GLU A 7 14.05 6.70 -5.48
CA GLU A 7 15.43 6.77 -5.96
C GLU A 7 16.31 5.61 -5.47
N SER A 8 15.87 4.88 -4.44
CA SER A 8 16.62 3.75 -3.88
C SER A 8 17.03 2.75 -4.96
N VAL A 9 18.26 2.27 -4.88
CA VAL A 9 18.81 1.26 -5.80
C VAL A 9 18.62 -0.18 -5.30
N VAL A 10 18.06 -0.33 -4.10
CA VAL A 10 17.72 -1.63 -3.49
C VAL A 10 16.22 -1.84 -3.46
N PRO A 11 15.74 -3.09 -3.33
CA PRO A 11 14.31 -3.35 -3.14
C PRO A 11 13.82 -2.71 -1.85
N GLU A 12 12.65 -2.08 -1.92
CA GLU A 12 12.03 -1.44 -0.76
C GLU A 12 10.71 -2.12 -0.41
N PHE A 13 10.55 -2.49 0.87
CA PHE A 13 9.28 -2.92 1.41
C PHE A 13 8.81 -1.90 2.47
N VAL A 14 7.81 -1.13 2.09
CA VAL A 14 7.37 0.06 2.83
C VAL A 14 6.00 -0.21 3.45
N ALA A 15 5.88 -0.04 4.76
CA ALA A 15 4.59 -0.06 5.45
C ALA A 15 4.16 1.37 5.79
N VAL A 16 3.00 1.79 5.28
CA VAL A 16 2.35 3.07 5.60
C VAL A 16 1.12 2.81 6.45
N TYR A 17 1.08 3.32 7.66
CA TYR A 17 -0.03 3.08 8.58
C TYR A 17 -0.39 4.32 9.39
N GLY A 18 -1.55 4.30 10.02
CA GLY A 18 -2.09 5.40 10.78
C GLY A 18 -3.61 5.42 10.72
N ARG A 19 -4.24 6.37 11.41
CA ARG A 19 -5.70 6.48 11.54
C ARG A 19 -6.42 6.46 10.18
N ARG A 20 -7.66 6.01 10.14
CA ARG A 20 -8.52 6.13 8.95
C ARG A 20 -8.71 7.60 8.56
N ARG A 21 -8.86 7.85 7.26
CA ARG A 21 -9.19 9.16 6.66
C ARG A 21 -8.13 10.27 6.82
N ILE A 22 -6.89 9.94 7.13
CA ILE A 22 -5.77 10.91 7.17
C ILE A 22 -5.02 11.04 5.84
N GLY A 23 -5.57 10.54 4.75
CA GLY A 23 -5.03 10.74 3.41
C GLY A 23 -3.89 9.79 2.99
N LYS A 24 -3.67 8.64 3.66
CA LYS A 24 -2.61 7.67 3.30
C LYS A 24 -2.63 7.30 1.81
N THR A 25 -3.76 6.78 1.35
CA THR A 25 -3.95 6.37 -0.05
C THR A 25 -3.78 7.54 -1.02
N PHE A 26 -4.33 8.71 -0.66
CA PHE A 26 -4.19 9.93 -1.45
C PHE A 26 -2.72 10.34 -1.59
N LEU A 27 -1.98 10.38 -0.48
CA LEU A 27 -0.57 10.76 -0.46
C LEU A 27 0.29 9.84 -1.37
N ILE A 28 0.05 8.52 -1.31
CA ILE A 28 0.78 7.56 -2.13
C ILE A 28 0.43 7.74 -3.61
N LYS A 29 -0.86 7.84 -3.93
CA LYS A 29 -1.31 8.02 -5.32
C LYS A 29 -0.83 9.34 -5.92
N GLU A 30 -0.91 10.43 -5.16
CA GLU A 30 -0.46 11.76 -5.60
C GLU A 30 1.06 11.77 -5.84
N TYR A 31 1.84 11.18 -4.92
CA TYR A 31 3.30 11.17 -5.06
C TYR A 31 3.77 10.36 -6.29
N PHE A 32 3.21 9.21 -6.51
CA PHE A 32 3.58 8.34 -7.64
C PHE A 32 2.78 8.64 -8.91
N GLU A 33 1.96 9.72 -8.93
CA GLU A 33 1.10 10.11 -10.06
C GLU A 33 0.26 8.95 -10.59
N SER A 34 -0.13 8.03 -9.69
CA SER A 34 -0.80 6.76 -10.02
C SER A 34 -0.04 5.86 -11.02
N ASN A 35 1.25 6.10 -11.22
CA ASN A 35 2.10 5.30 -12.10
C ASN A 35 2.58 4.02 -11.40
N PHE A 36 1.66 3.09 -11.18
CA PHE A 36 1.92 1.81 -10.54
C PHE A 36 2.19 0.71 -11.58
N ALA A 37 3.12 -0.20 -11.26
CA ALA A 37 3.24 -1.46 -11.96
C ALA A 37 2.13 -2.44 -11.56
N PHE A 38 1.58 -2.26 -10.34
CA PHE A 38 0.41 -2.96 -9.86
C PHE A 38 -0.20 -2.20 -8.68
N TYR A 39 -1.52 -2.07 -8.66
CA TYR A 39 -2.28 -1.49 -7.56
C TYR A 39 -3.52 -2.32 -7.24
N ILE A 40 -3.76 -2.53 -5.96
CA ILE A 40 -4.98 -3.15 -5.46
C ILE A 40 -5.40 -2.53 -4.13
N THR A 41 -6.69 -2.44 -3.90
CA THR A 41 -7.29 -2.17 -2.59
C THR A 41 -8.00 -3.43 -2.08
N GLY A 42 -7.73 -3.83 -0.84
CA GLY A 42 -8.50 -4.88 -0.17
C GLY A 42 -9.98 -4.52 -0.06
N MET A 43 -10.85 -5.51 -0.08
CA MET A 43 -12.29 -5.36 0.09
C MET A 43 -12.65 -5.56 1.57
N LEU A 44 -13.34 -4.58 2.15
CA LEU A 44 -13.84 -4.69 3.52
C LEU A 44 -14.81 -5.88 3.63
N ASP A 45 -14.62 -6.72 4.63
CA ASP A 45 -15.43 -7.92 4.91
C ASP A 45 -15.54 -8.92 3.74
N GLY A 46 -14.65 -8.79 2.74
CA GLY A 46 -14.61 -9.71 1.61
C GLY A 46 -14.10 -11.08 2.01
N SER A 47 -14.72 -12.14 1.49
CA SER A 47 -14.25 -13.52 1.62
C SER A 47 -12.91 -13.72 0.87
N LYS A 48 -12.17 -14.79 1.20
CA LYS A 48 -10.94 -15.15 0.46
C LYS A 48 -11.16 -15.20 -1.06
N GLN A 49 -12.28 -15.75 -1.51
CA GLN A 49 -12.57 -15.89 -2.94
C GLN A 49 -12.83 -14.52 -3.61
N GLU A 50 -13.54 -13.63 -2.93
CA GLU A 50 -13.77 -12.28 -3.43
C GLU A 50 -12.48 -11.49 -3.50
N GLN A 51 -11.61 -11.59 -2.49
CA GLN A 51 -10.29 -10.97 -2.51
C GLN A 51 -9.42 -11.49 -3.67
N LEU A 52 -9.40 -12.81 -3.92
CA LEU A 52 -8.67 -13.40 -5.04
C LEU A 52 -9.24 -12.96 -6.40
N ARG A 53 -10.57 -12.83 -6.54
CA ARG A 53 -11.18 -12.27 -7.76
C ARG A 53 -10.80 -10.81 -7.97
N ASN A 54 -10.81 -10.01 -6.91
CA ASN A 54 -10.38 -8.62 -6.94
C ASN A 54 -8.91 -8.50 -7.36
N PHE A 55 -8.05 -9.34 -6.81
CA PHE A 55 -6.63 -9.41 -7.16
C PHE A 55 -6.41 -9.81 -8.63
N ASN A 56 -7.11 -10.84 -9.08
CA ASN A 56 -7.05 -11.30 -10.47
C ASN A 56 -7.55 -10.22 -11.46
N LYS A 57 -8.64 -9.52 -11.10
CA LYS A 57 -9.12 -8.38 -11.90
C LYS A 57 -8.03 -7.32 -12.03
N ALA A 58 -7.41 -6.93 -10.93
CA ALA A 58 -6.31 -5.98 -10.95
C ALA A 58 -5.12 -6.48 -11.79
N LEU A 59 -4.72 -7.76 -11.68
CA LEU A 59 -3.67 -8.33 -12.53
C LEU A 59 -3.94 -8.15 -14.02
N ASN A 60 -5.19 -8.43 -14.44
CA ASN A 60 -5.59 -8.31 -15.85
C ASN A 60 -5.75 -6.84 -16.31
N GLU A 61 -5.97 -5.89 -15.39
CA GLU A 61 -5.98 -4.45 -15.71
C GLU A 61 -4.56 -3.89 -15.96
N TYR A 62 -3.54 -4.47 -15.34
CA TYR A 62 -2.14 -4.07 -15.47
C TYR A 62 -1.34 -4.90 -16.49
N SER A 63 -1.98 -5.81 -17.19
CA SER A 63 -1.33 -6.76 -18.10
C SER A 63 -1.95 -6.79 -19.48
N ASP A 64 -1.11 -6.92 -20.51
CA ASP A 64 -1.56 -7.25 -21.87
C ASP A 64 -1.84 -8.75 -22.02
N ALA A 65 -1.33 -9.59 -21.11
CA ALA A 65 -1.58 -11.03 -21.07
C ALA A 65 -2.74 -11.36 -20.14
N PHE A 66 -3.45 -12.45 -20.43
CA PHE A 66 -4.54 -12.93 -19.57
C PHE A 66 -4.01 -13.82 -18.44
N TYR A 67 -4.37 -13.50 -17.21
CA TYR A 67 -4.12 -14.32 -16.03
C TYR A 67 -5.42 -14.99 -15.57
N PRO A 68 -5.45 -16.34 -15.48
CA PRO A 68 -6.61 -17.06 -14.93
C PRO A 68 -6.79 -16.77 -13.44
N LEU A 69 -8.00 -16.99 -12.92
CA LEU A 69 -8.27 -16.82 -11.50
C LEU A 69 -7.42 -17.80 -10.67
N ALA A 70 -6.61 -17.27 -9.78
CA ALA A 70 -5.79 -18.06 -8.86
C ALA A 70 -6.65 -18.75 -7.78
N ASN A 71 -6.28 -19.97 -7.39
CA ASN A 71 -7.00 -20.75 -6.38
C ASN A 71 -6.59 -20.38 -4.93
N ASN A 72 -5.43 -19.77 -4.79
CA ASN A 72 -4.84 -19.39 -3.52
C ASN A 72 -3.90 -18.21 -3.69
N TRP A 73 -3.45 -17.62 -2.57
CA TRP A 73 -2.58 -16.45 -2.58
C TRP A 73 -1.16 -16.74 -3.10
N LEU A 74 -0.69 -17.98 -2.98
CA LEU A 74 0.63 -18.34 -3.51
C LEU A 74 0.62 -18.22 -5.04
N ASP A 75 -0.38 -18.83 -5.69
CA ASP A 75 -0.56 -18.75 -7.15
C ASP A 75 -0.80 -17.29 -7.60
N ALA A 76 -1.57 -16.53 -6.82
CA ALA A 76 -1.84 -15.11 -7.12
C ALA A 76 -0.55 -14.26 -7.09
N PHE A 77 0.32 -14.46 -6.11
CA PHE A 77 1.61 -13.78 -6.04
C PHE A 77 2.61 -14.27 -7.10
N ASP A 78 2.54 -15.53 -7.52
CA ASP A 78 3.31 -16.01 -8.66
C ASP A 78 2.90 -15.29 -9.96
N GLN A 79 1.60 -15.13 -10.19
CA GLN A 79 1.08 -14.35 -11.32
C GLN A 79 1.54 -12.89 -11.25
N LEU A 80 1.52 -12.26 -10.06
CA LEU A 80 2.05 -10.91 -9.86
C LEU A 80 3.54 -10.83 -10.20
N LYS A 81 4.33 -11.80 -9.77
CA LYS A 81 5.75 -11.88 -10.12
C LYS A 81 5.93 -11.88 -11.64
N HIS A 82 5.21 -12.73 -12.37
CA HIS A 82 5.29 -12.80 -13.83
C HIS A 82 4.89 -11.47 -14.50
N LEU A 83 3.84 -10.80 -14.01
CA LEU A 83 3.46 -9.46 -14.46
C LEU A 83 4.63 -8.47 -14.29
N LEU A 84 5.24 -8.44 -13.11
CA LEU A 84 6.31 -7.51 -12.79
C LEU A 84 7.60 -7.80 -13.56
N GLU A 85 7.93 -9.07 -13.79
CA GLU A 85 9.09 -9.48 -14.59
C GLU A 85 8.94 -9.07 -16.06
N SER A 86 7.73 -9.13 -16.61
CA SER A 86 7.44 -8.71 -17.98
C SER A 86 7.40 -7.19 -18.16
N SER A 87 7.31 -6.42 -17.09
CA SER A 87 7.21 -4.97 -17.13
C SER A 87 8.53 -4.32 -17.56
N LYS A 88 8.43 -3.34 -18.48
CA LYS A 88 9.55 -2.51 -18.95
C LYS A 88 9.83 -1.29 -18.07
N GLN A 89 9.04 -1.06 -17.02
CA GLN A 89 9.23 0.08 -16.11
C GLN A 89 10.59 -0.03 -15.39
N GLN A 90 11.30 1.09 -15.26
CA GLN A 90 12.57 1.15 -14.53
C GLN A 90 12.39 0.93 -13.02
N LYS A 91 11.26 1.35 -12.47
CA LYS A 91 10.86 1.13 -11.07
C LYS A 91 9.49 0.45 -11.06
N LEU A 92 9.39 -0.63 -10.33
CA LEU A 92 8.18 -1.43 -10.19
C LEU A 92 7.47 -1.02 -8.90
N ILE A 93 6.61 -0.02 -8.99
CA ILE A 93 5.83 0.44 -7.84
C ILE A 93 4.62 -0.48 -7.69
N VAL A 94 4.63 -1.31 -6.66
CA VAL A 94 3.51 -2.17 -6.27
C VAL A 94 2.84 -1.56 -5.05
N PHE A 95 1.58 -1.20 -5.17
CA PHE A 95 0.82 -0.63 -4.07
C PHE A 95 -0.35 -1.54 -3.66
N ILE A 96 -0.32 -2.02 -2.43
CA ILE A 96 -1.39 -2.82 -1.82
C ILE A 96 -2.03 -1.97 -0.71
N ASP A 97 -3.21 -1.43 -1.01
CA ASP A 97 -3.97 -0.60 -0.08
C ASP A 97 -4.93 -1.45 0.76
N GLU A 98 -5.21 -0.99 1.97
CA GLU A 98 -6.02 -1.69 2.98
C GLU A 98 -5.62 -3.18 3.11
N LEU A 99 -4.30 -3.41 3.22
CA LEU A 99 -3.71 -4.74 3.36
C LEU A 99 -4.40 -5.62 4.43
N PRO A 100 -4.81 -5.10 5.61
CA PRO A 100 -5.50 -5.90 6.62
C PRO A 100 -6.76 -6.60 6.13
N TRP A 101 -7.45 -6.04 5.12
CA TRP A 101 -8.69 -6.64 4.58
C TRP A 101 -8.43 -7.85 3.69
N LEU A 102 -7.21 -7.96 3.13
CA LEU A 102 -6.79 -9.12 2.34
C LEU A 102 -6.44 -10.34 3.21
N ASP A 103 -6.04 -10.11 4.48
CA ASP A 103 -5.69 -11.19 5.42
C ASP A 103 -6.95 -11.80 6.07
N THR A 104 -7.75 -12.47 5.25
CA THR A 104 -8.94 -13.17 5.72
C THR A 104 -8.59 -14.44 6.51
N PRO A 105 -9.45 -14.90 7.44
CA PRO A 105 -9.17 -16.09 8.24
C PRO A 105 -8.78 -17.30 7.37
N LYS A 106 -7.71 -17.99 7.76
CA LYS A 106 -7.21 -19.22 7.08
C LYS A 106 -6.84 -19.02 5.60
N SER A 107 -6.67 -17.78 5.13
CA SER A 107 -6.32 -17.51 3.72
C SER A 107 -4.85 -17.77 3.39
N ASN A 108 -3.97 -17.76 4.39
CA ASN A 108 -2.51 -17.78 4.23
C ASN A 108 -1.96 -16.56 3.46
N PHE A 109 -2.67 -15.44 3.43
CA PHE A 109 -2.27 -14.26 2.69
C PHE A 109 -0.88 -13.74 3.11
N LEU A 110 -0.69 -13.47 4.41
CA LEU A 110 0.59 -12.97 4.92
C LEU A 110 1.75 -13.94 4.65
N ARG A 111 1.51 -15.24 4.78
CA ARG A 111 2.51 -16.28 4.49
C ARG A 111 2.90 -16.25 3.01
N SER A 112 1.95 -16.06 2.12
CA SER A 112 2.21 -15.99 0.69
C SER A 112 2.92 -14.68 0.30
N LEU A 113 2.58 -13.56 0.94
CA LEU A 113 3.27 -12.29 0.76
C LEU A 113 4.73 -12.36 1.27
N ASP A 114 4.96 -12.99 2.43
CA ASP A 114 6.31 -13.25 2.96
C ASP A 114 7.13 -14.11 2.01
N TYR A 115 6.52 -15.18 1.48
CA TYR A 115 7.18 -16.03 0.48
C TYR A 115 7.51 -15.28 -0.80
N PHE A 116 6.60 -14.49 -1.34
CA PHE A 116 6.82 -13.64 -2.53
C PHE A 116 7.99 -12.68 -2.30
N TRP A 117 8.02 -12.02 -1.14
CA TRP A 117 9.12 -11.12 -0.81
C TRP A 117 10.46 -11.86 -0.68
N ASN A 118 10.50 -12.94 0.09
CA ASN A 118 11.74 -13.66 0.36
C ASN A 118 12.29 -14.41 -0.86
N SER A 119 11.42 -14.97 -1.69
CA SER A 119 11.84 -15.77 -2.84
C SER A 119 12.25 -14.94 -4.05
N TRP A 120 11.70 -13.71 -4.17
CA TRP A 120 11.93 -12.88 -5.34
C TRP A 120 12.03 -11.37 -5.03
N GLY A 121 11.09 -10.81 -4.29
CA GLY A 121 10.98 -9.36 -4.10
C GLY A 121 12.25 -8.74 -3.52
N SER A 122 12.88 -9.41 -2.54
CA SER A 122 14.09 -8.96 -1.85
C SER A 122 15.33 -8.92 -2.74
N THR A 123 15.31 -9.53 -3.92
CA THR A 123 16.40 -9.52 -4.90
C THR A 123 16.10 -8.65 -6.12
N CYS A 124 14.87 -8.19 -6.27
CA CYS A 124 14.44 -7.34 -7.37
C CYS A 124 14.70 -5.85 -7.07
N ASN A 125 15.86 -5.34 -7.47
CA ASN A 125 16.27 -3.95 -7.18
C ASN A 125 15.29 -2.88 -7.70
N ARG A 126 14.48 -3.21 -8.70
CA ARG A 126 13.45 -2.30 -9.23
C ARG A 126 12.22 -2.22 -8.34
N LEU A 127 11.98 -3.23 -7.48
CA LEU A 127 10.74 -3.34 -6.71
C LEU A 127 10.66 -2.33 -5.57
N LYS A 128 9.54 -1.62 -5.51
CA LYS A 128 9.10 -0.78 -4.41
C LYS A 128 7.71 -1.27 -3.99
N LEU A 129 7.67 -2.19 -3.04
CA LEU A 129 6.44 -2.74 -2.49
C LEU A 129 5.95 -1.85 -1.36
N ILE A 130 4.84 -1.17 -1.58
CA ILE A 130 4.21 -0.26 -0.63
C ILE A 130 2.92 -0.91 -0.16
N VAL A 131 2.80 -1.13 1.14
CA VAL A 131 1.59 -1.64 1.75
C VAL A 131 0.99 -0.59 2.69
N CYS A 132 -0.32 -0.48 2.68
CA CYS A 132 -1.02 0.52 3.47
C CYS A 132 -2.14 -0.14 4.30
N GLY A 133 -2.40 0.40 5.47
CA GLY A 133 -3.52 -0.05 6.30
C GLY A 133 -3.92 0.96 7.35
N SER A 134 -5.23 1.02 7.61
CA SER A 134 -5.82 1.87 8.64
C SER A 134 -5.92 1.17 10.01
N ALA A 135 -5.86 -0.16 10.04
CA ALA A 135 -5.88 -0.94 11.27
C ALA A 135 -4.49 -0.97 11.92
N THR A 136 -4.11 0.14 12.58
CA THR A 136 -2.77 0.34 13.16
C THR A 136 -2.34 -0.83 14.05
N THR A 137 -3.21 -1.32 14.92
CA THR A 137 -2.91 -2.47 15.80
C THR A 137 -2.61 -3.74 15.00
N TRP A 138 -3.36 -4.01 13.92
CA TRP A 138 -3.11 -5.14 13.05
C TRP A 138 -1.76 -4.98 12.33
N MET A 139 -1.49 -3.79 11.77
CA MET A 139 -0.23 -3.47 11.10
C MET A 139 0.97 -3.68 12.04
N LEU A 140 0.87 -3.17 13.26
CA LEU A 140 1.93 -3.33 14.26
C LEU A 140 2.11 -4.79 14.69
N ASN A 141 1.03 -5.51 14.99
CA ASN A 141 1.13 -6.86 15.55
C ASN A 141 1.40 -7.96 14.52
N LYS A 142 0.87 -7.81 13.31
CA LYS A 142 0.92 -8.86 12.29
C LYS A 142 2.00 -8.64 11.24
N LEU A 143 2.27 -7.37 10.92
CA LEU A 143 3.16 -7.01 9.84
C LEU A 143 4.54 -6.56 10.35
N ILE A 144 4.57 -5.71 11.37
CA ILE A 144 5.77 -5.03 11.86
C ILE A 144 6.36 -5.71 13.11
N GLY A 145 5.52 -6.25 13.98
CA GLY A 145 5.92 -6.76 15.28
C GLY A 145 6.73 -8.07 15.26
N ASP A 146 7.41 -8.36 16.38
CA ASP A 146 8.42 -9.41 16.54
C ASP A 146 7.97 -10.86 16.30
N LYS A 147 6.67 -11.10 16.07
CA LYS A 147 6.10 -12.44 15.90
C LYS A 147 5.52 -12.69 14.51
N GLY A 148 5.58 -11.69 13.61
CA GLY A 148 5.07 -11.82 12.24
C GLY A 148 6.11 -12.39 11.29
N GLY A 149 5.71 -13.18 10.28
CA GLY A 149 6.61 -13.71 9.25
C GLY A 149 7.32 -12.62 8.44
N LEU A 150 6.75 -11.40 8.41
CA LEU A 150 7.31 -10.23 7.73
C LEU A 150 8.19 -9.35 8.64
N HIS A 151 8.38 -9.76 9.90
CA HIS A 151 9.32 -9.08 10.81
C HIS A 151 10.71 -9.00 10.16
N ASN A 152 11.37 -7.84 10.27
CA ASN A 152 12.66 -7.53 9.63
C ASN A 152 12.66 -7.56 8.08
N ARG A 153 11.51 -7.72 7.43
CA ARG A 153 11.40 -7.61 5.94
C ARG A 153 11.02 -6.21 5.52
N ILE A 154 10.22 -5.53 6.34
CA ILE A 154 9.85 -4.14 6.13
C ILE A 154 11.05 -3.25 6.49
N ASN A 155 11.65 -2.66 5.48
CA ASN A 155 12.83 -1.80 5.66
C ASN A 155 12.46 -0.32 5.87
N ARG A 156 11.21 0.07 5.59
CA ARG A 156 10.70 1.42 5.83
C ARG A 156 9.32 1.38 6.48
N GLN A 157 9.18 2.14 7.56
CA GLN A 157 7.91 2.29 8.28
C GLN A 157 7.52 3.77 8.33
N ILE A 158 6.32 4.07 7.88
CA ILE A 158 5.78 5.43 7.84
C ILE A 158 4.50 5.45 8.68
N PHE A 159 4.60 5.97 9.89
CA PHE A 159 3.44 6.28 10.69
C PHE A 159 2.92 7.66 10.32
N LEU A 160 1.84 7.69 9.52
CA LEU A 160 1.21 8.94 9.13
C LEU A 160 0.30 9.42 10.24
N GLN A 161 0.52 10.65 10.70
CA GLN A 161 -0.32 11.34 11.66
C GLN A 161 -1.29 12.30 10.96
N PRO A 162 -2.43 12.65 11.57
CA PRO A 162 -3.27 13.74 11.09
C PRO A 162 -2.47 15.04 10.99
N PHE A 163 -2.85 15.91 10.08
CA PHE A 163 -2.27 17.24 10.01
C PHE A 163 -2.46 18.00 11.32
N THR A 164 -1.45 18.74 11.72
CA THR A 164 -1.61 19.79 12.71
C THR A 164 -2.42 20.95 12.12
N LEU A 165 -2.94 21.84 12.96
CA LEU A 165 -3.66 23.04 12.49
C LEU A 165 -2.82 23.88 11.51
N GLY A 166 -1.52 24.03 11.78
CA GLY A 166 -0.61 24.75 10.89
C GLY A 166 -0.38 24.07 9.54
N GLU A 167 -0.27 22.74 9.53
CA GLU A 167 -0.17 21.96 8.29
C GLU A 167 -1.48 22.00 7.51
N THR A 168 -2.63 21.95 8.19
CA THR A 168 -3.96 22.13 7.56
C THR A 168 -4.05 23.49 6.88
N GLU A 169 -3.64 24.57 7.57
CA GLU A 169 -3.60 25.91 6.99
C GLU A 169 -2.70 25.96 5.74
N THR A 170 -1.52 25.37 5.82
CA THR A 170 -0.57 25.30 4.70
C THR A 170 -1.14 24.51 3.52
N PHE A 171 -1.78 23.37 3.80
CA PHE A 171 -2.42 22.54 2.78
C PHE A 171 -3.57 23.30 2.08
N LEU A 172 -4.46 23.95 2.83
CA LEU A 172 -5.57 24.73 2.27
C LEU A 172 -5.06 25.85 1.37
N LYS A 173 -4.00 26.57 1.81
CA LYS A 173 -3.35 27.61 1.00
C LYS A 173 -2.76 27.04 -0.30
N SER A 174 -2.15 25.87 -0.26
CA SER A 174 -1.58 25.22 -1.45
C SER A 174 -2.66 24.81 -2.48
N LYS A 175 -3.91 24.68 -2.03
CA LYS A 175 -5.09 24.42 -2.89
C LYS A 175 -5.84 25.70 -3.27
N ASN A 176 -5.23 26.88 -3.06
CA ASN A 176 -5.81 28.21 -3.31
C ASN A 176 -7.10 28.46 -2.52
N ILE A 177 -7.28 27.82 -1.35
CA ILE A 177 -8.39 28.07 -0.46
C ILE A 177 -8.00 29.18 0.49
N ILE A 178 -8.60 30.37 0.31
CA ILE A 178 -8.32 31.58 1.09
C ILE A 178 -9.37 31.69 2.21
N TRP A 179 -9.16 30.95 3.28
CA TRP A 179 -9.98 31.02 4.48
C TRP A 179 -9.31 31.84 5.58
N ASN A 180 -10.11 32.53 6.41
CA ASN A 180 -9.59 33.13 7.62
C ASN A 180 -9.30 32.06 8.69
N ARG A 181 -8.57 32.44 9.74
CA ARG A 181 -8.19 31.50 10.81
C ARG A 181 -9.35 30.83 11.53
N HIS A 182 -10.47 31.52 11.68
CA HIS A 182 -11.66 30.97 12.30
C HIS A 182 -12.25 29.85 11.44
N GLN A 183 -12.42 30.08 10.16
CA GLN A 183 -12.91 29.08 9.20
C GLN A 183 -11.97 27.84 9.12
N ILE A 184 -10.64 28.07 9.16
CA ILE A 184 -9.66 26.98 9.19
C ILE A 184 -9.79 26.16 10.49
N LEU A 185 -9.98 26.84 11.63
CA LEU A 185 -10.16 26.18 12.92
C LEU A 185 -11.46 25.36 12.95
N GLU A 186 -12.57 25.90 12.45
CA GLU A 186 -13.84 25.15 12.34
C GLU A 186 -13.69 23.90 11.47
N CYS A 187 -13.06 24.05 10.30
CA CYS A 187 -12.75 22.92 9.42
C CYS A 187 -11.91 21.85 10.14
N TYR A 188 -10.85 22.28 10.81
CA TYR A 188 -9.98 21.38 11.57
C TYR A 188 -10.72 20.65 12.69
N MET A 189 -11.59 21.33 13.43
CA MET A 189 -12.38 20.72 14.50
C MET A 189 -13.39 19.70 13.98
N VAL A 190 -13.93 19.90 12.78
CA VAL A 190 -14.90 18.97 12.16
C VAL A 190 -14.21 17.75 11.54
N PHE A 191 -13.11 17.95 10.83
CA PHE A 191 -12.45 16.89 10.06
C PHE A 191 -11.25 16.26 10.77
N GLY A 192 -10.66 16.96 11.71
CA GLY A 192 -9.60 16.43 12.59
C GLY A 192 -8.21 16.37 11.93
N GLY A 193 -7.93 17.26 10.99
CA GLY A 193 -6.64 17.34 10.33
C GLY A 193 -6.45 16.38 9.17
#